data_278bf86b411458528119fa1db6dce429
#
_entry.id   278bf86b411458528119fa1db6dce429
#
_cell.length_a   1.000
_cell.length_b   1.000
_cell.length_c   1.000
_cell.angle_alpha   90.00
_cell.angle_beta   90.00
_cell.angle_gamma   90.00
#
_symmetry.space_group_name_H-M   'P 1'
#
loop_
_entity.id
_entity.type
_entity.pdbx_description
1 polymer ?
#
loop_
_entity_poly.entity_id
_entity_poly.type
_entity_poly.pdbx_seq_one_letter_code
_entity_poly.pdbx_strand_id
1 'polypeptide(L)'
;MRFSRLTSFFIILACSALWLGNKDGRANGGNEGATGAPNDNPTNRTCQNCHNGSSSIQVTLDIEFINSEEQLVSSYLPGETYSVKVRVNSVGNTAPSKHGFQMVALSEGLTPINNWSNPGSGIQTTTLSNGRTYVEHLTPSVSNTFEVSWTAPAEGTGDITFYSCGNGVNGNDDDSGDSAAKTQLTITEGSGSVSAKDVPDEPSFDLFPVPATEMIYLDLPASLSGNVQISILDLSGRAITSAKYVIQENERQAINISALPLGLYFIRVQTPERSLSKQFVKH
;
A
#
# COMPACT_ATOMS: atom_id res chain seq x y z
N MET A 1 -29.26 57.30 -28.77
CA MET A 1 -29.62 55.88 -28.56
C MET A 1 -28.62 54.95 -29.20
N ARG A 2 -27.43 54.82 -28.65
CA ARG A 2 -26.37 53.87 -29.17
C ARG A 2 -25.58 53.15 -28.07
N PHE A 3 -26.03 53.16 -26.82
CA PHE A 3 -25.35 52.52 -25.69
C PHE A 3 -25.90 51.16 -25.28
N SER A 4 -27.01 50.71 -25.89
CA SER A 4 -27.69 49.47 -25.44
C SER A 4 -27.14 48.18 -26.07
N ARG A 5 -26.35 48.22 -27.14
CA ARG A 5 -25.87 47.01 -27.84
C ARG A 5 -24.49 46.51 -27.34
N LEU A 6 -23.68 47.39 -26.75
CA LEU A 6 -22.37 46.99 -26.25
C LEU A 6 -22.44 46.28 -24.88
N THR A 7 -23.37 46.71 -24.03
CA THR A 7 -23.57 46.08 -22.69
C THR A 7 -24.17 44.68 -22.78
N SER A 8 -25.05 44.42 -23.79
CA SER A 8 -25.59 43.06 -24.00
C SER A 8 -24.54 42.06 -24.50
N PHE A 9 -23.54 42.51 -25.27
CA PHE A 9 -22.45 41.63 -25.73
C PHE A 9 -21.49 41.25 -24.63
N PHE A 10 -21.23 42.14 -23.68
CA PHE A 10 -20.38 41.84 -22.50
C PHE A 10 -21.07 40.91 -21.47
N ILE A 11 -22.38 40.99 -21.31
CA ILE A 11 -23.14 40.09 -20.42
C ILE A 11 -23.21 38.69 -21.00
N ILE A 12 -23.33 38.51 -22.31
CA ILE A 12 -23.32 37.20 -22.98
C ILE A 12 -21.93 36.56 -22.93
N LEU A 13 -20.85 37.35 -23.04
CA LEU A 13 -19.48 36.84 -22.94
C LEU A 13 -19.09 36.49 -21.50
N ALA A 14 -19.64 37.18 -20.47
CA ALA A 14 -19.42 36.85 -19.07
C ALA A 14 -20.20 35.60 -18.61
N CYS A 15 -21.37 35.30 -19.21
CA CYS A 15 -22.10 34.07 -18.90
C CYS A 15 -21.51 32.82 -19.57
N SER A 16 -20.79 32.96 -20.70
CA SER A 16 -20.16 31.79 -21.36
C SER A 16 -18.89 31.31 -20.65
N ALA A 17 -18.32 32.10 -19.74
CA ALA A 17 -17.14 31.71 -18.96
C ALA A 17 -17.46 30.84 -17.72
N LEU A 18 -18.73 30.64 -17.37
CA LEU A 18 -19.16 29.87 -16.20
C LEU A 18 -19.47 28.38 -16.47
N TRP A 19 -19.29 27.93 -17.72
CA TRP A 19 -19.64 26.58 -18.18
C TRP A 19 -18.43 25.71 -18.51
N LEU A 20 -17.23 26.08 -18.00
CA LEU A 20 -16.08 25.18 -18.06
C LEU A 20 -16.27 24.14 -16.96
N GLY A 21 -16.89 23.02 -17.27
CA GLY A 21 -16.93 21.87 -16.39
C GLY A 21 -15.51 21.49 -15.98
N ASN A 22 -15.33 21.05 -14.72
CA ASN A 22 -14.01 20.60 -14.19
C ASN A 22 -13.58 19.30 -14.88
N LYS A 23 -13.19 19.39 -16.14
CA LYS A 23 -12.71 18.24 -16.93
C LYS A 23 -11.33 17.77 -16.51
N ASP A 24 -10.61 18.59 -15.74
CA ASP A 24 -9.21 18.38 -15.33
C ASP A 24 -9.08 17.86 -13.89
N GLY A 25 -10.11 17.17 -13.39
CA GLY A 25 -10.19 16.73 -12.01
C GLY A 25 -10.75 17.81 -11.07
N ARG A 26 -11.40 17.38 -9.98
CA ARG A 26 -12.09 18.29 -9.06
C ARG A 26 -11.14 19.06 -8.15
N ALA A 27 -10.03 18.44 -7.73
CA ALA A 27 -9.05 19.12 -6.92
C ALA A 27 -8.29 20.17 -7.73
N ASN A 28 -7.83 19.82 -8.93
CA ASN A 28 -7.07 20.72 -9.79
C ASN A 28 -7.95 21.85 -10.33
N GLY A 29 -9.10 21.53 -10.92
CA GLY A 29 -9.97 22.52 -11.55
C GLY A 29 -10.88 23.28 -10.60
N GLY A 30 -11.28 22.67 -9.48
CA GLY A 30 -12.26 23.22 -8.53
C GLY A 30 -11.73 23.52 -7.14
N ASN A 31 -10.47 23.19 -6.82
CA ASN A 31 -9.87 23.32 -5.51
C ASN A 31 -10.70 22.65 -4.39
N GLU A 32 -11.31 21.49 -4.70
CA GLU A 32 -12.17 20.75 -3.79
C GLU A 32 -11.90 19.24 -3.84
N GLY A 33 -11.94 18.58 -2.66
CA GLY A 33 -12.06 17.14 -2.57
C GLY A 33 -13.50 16.70 -2.77
N ALA A 34 -13.70 15.59 -3.47
CA ALA A 34 -15.03 15.03 -3.76
C ALA A 34 -15.05 13.50 -3.64
N THR A 35 -14.17 12.93 -2.81
CA THR A 35 -13.98 11.48 -2.69
C THR A 35 -15.03 10.83 -1.78
N GLY A 36 -15.72 11.62 -0.97
CA GLY A 36 -16.60 11.14 0.08
C GLY A 36 -15.88 10.85 1.41
N ALA A 37 -14.60 11.21 1.52
CA ALA A 37 -13.87 11.15 2.78
C ALA A 37 -14.44 12.14 3.80
N PRO A 38 -14.36 11.83 5.12
CA PRO A 38 -14.75 12.77 6.15
C PRO A 38 -14.00 14.10 6.02
N ASN A 39 -14.69 15.22 6.17
CA ASN A 39 -14.12 16.58 6.06
C ASN A 39 -13.39 16.85 4.71
N ASP A 40 -13.81 16.21 3.65
CA ASP A 40 -13.19 16.36 2.34
C ASP A 40 -13.38 17.77 1.77
N ASN A 41 -14.57 18.29 1.96
CA ASN A 41 -14.92 19.68 1.68
C ASN A 41 -16.02 20.17 2.64
N PRO A 42 -16.24 21.49 2.79
CA PRO A 42 -17.22 22.01 3.74
C PRO A 42 -18.66 21.54 3.48
N THR A 43 -18.95 21.05 2.29
CA THR A 43 -20.31 20.68 1.86
C THR A 43 -20.51 19.17 1.74
N ASN A 44 -19.50 18.35 2.03
CA ASN A 44 -19.49 16.88 1.86
C ASN A 44 -19.92 16.44 0.45
N ARG A 45 -19.56 17.22 -0.57
CA ARG A 45 -19.86 16.87 -1.95
C ARG A 45 -19.03 15.68 -2.42
N THR A 46 -19.62 14.89 -3.30
CA THR A 46 -18.98 13.82 -4.05
C THR A 46 -19.24 13.99 -5.52
N CYS A 47 -18.66 13.18 -6.39
CA CYS A 47 -18.97 13.18 -7.81
C CYS A 47 -20.48 13.01 -8.08
N GLN A 48 -21.19 12.32 -7.17
CA GLN A 48 -22.64 12.08 -7.27
C GLN A 48 -23.49 13.34 -7.16
N ASN A 49 -22.96 14.44 -6.63
CA ASN A 49 -23.72 15.69 -6.52
C ASN A 49 -23.97 16.38 -7.87
N CYS A 50 -23.09 16.11 -8.86
CA CYS A 50 -23.20 16.61 -10.21
C CYS A 50 -23.59 15.48 -11.19
N HIS A 51 -22.94 14.33 -11.10
CA HIS A 51 -23.10 13.21 -12.03
C HIS A 51 -24.12 12.17 -11.51
N ASN A 52 -25.40 12.46 -11.47
CA ASN A 52 -26.44 11.56 -10.93
C ASN A 52 -27.72 11.47 -11.77
N GLY A 53 -27.72 12.08 -12.96
CA GLY A 53 -28.93 12.28 -13.75
C GLY A 53 -29.30 11.14 -14.70
N SER A 54 -28.52 10.06 -14.80
CA SER A 54 -28.77 9.00 -15.77
C SER A 54 -29.63 7.88 -15.21
N SER A 55 -30.59 7.42 -16.00
CA SER A 55 -31.30 6.15 -15.78
C SER A 55 -30.67 4.98 -16.56
N SER A 56 -29.87 5.25 -17.59
CA SER A 56 -29.29 4.25 -18.49
C SER A 56 -27.81 4.00 -18.25
N ILE A 57 -27.02 5.04 -17.95
CA ILE A 57 -25.64 4.89 -17.49
C ILE A 57 -25.68 4.73 -15.99
N GLN A 58 -25.18 3.61 -15.48
CA GLN A 58 -25.02 3.36 -14.04
C GLN A 58 -23.64 2.79 -13.81
N VAL A 59 -22.97 3.24 -12.76
CA VAL A 59 -21.62 2.79 -12.40
C VAL A 59 -21.50 2.38 -10.95
N THR A 60 -20.57 1.45 -10.68
CA THR A 60 -20.05 1.14 -9.35
C THR A 60 -18.54 1.34 -9.34
N LEU A 61 -17.96 1.44 -8.16
CA LEU A 61 -16.51 1.58 -7.99
C LEU A 61 -15.97 0.45 -7.15
N ASP A 62 -14.79 -0.04 -7.55
CA ASP A 62 -13.94 -0.90 -6.75
C ASP A 62 -12.56 -0.26 -6.56
N ILE A 63 -11.95 -0.50 -5.41
CA ILE A 63 -10.55 -0.20 -5.11
C ILE A 63 -9.83 -1.52 -4.92
N GLU A 64 -8.78 -1.75 -5.69
CA GLU A 64 -7.90 -2.91 -5.58
C GLU A 64 -6.58 -2.45 -4.97
N PHE A 65 -6.11 -3.14 -3.92
CA PHE A 65 -4.82 -2.90 -3.27
C PHE A 65 -3.92 -4.10 -3.52
N ILE A 66 -2.80 -3.88 -4.22
CA ILE A 66 -2.02 -4.93 -4.87
C ILE A 66 -0.55 -4.82 -4.44
N ASN A 67 0.03 -5.93 -4.00
CA ASN A 67 1.44 -6.00 -3.60
C ASN A 67 2.38 -6.13 -4.82
N SER A 68 3.69 -6.19 -4.57
CA SER A 68 4.72 -6.33 -5.60
C SER A 68 4.68 -7.69 -6.35
N GLU A 69 3.95 -8.67 -5.84
CA GLU A 69 3.72 -9.98 -6.45
C GLU A 69 2.42 -10.05 -7.26
N GLU A 70 1.82 -8.89 -7.53
CA GLU A 70 0.54 -8.75 -8.26
C GLU A 70 -0.66 -9.42 -7.56
N GLN A 71 -0.59 -9.59 -6.23
CA GLN A 71 -1.66 -10.20 -5.43
C GLN A 71 -2.50 -9.12 -4.75
N LEU A 72 -3.83 -9.35 -4.72
CA LEU A 72 -4.74 -8.54 -3.91
C LEU A 72 -4.48 -8.83 -2.43
N VAL A 73 -4.24 -7.77 -1.66
CA VAL A 73 -4.00 -7.85 -0.21
C VAL A 73 -4.88 -6.88 0.55
N SER A 74 -5.15 -7.17 1.82
CA SER A 74 -5.95 -6.33 2.73
C SER A 74 -5.13 -5.69 3.85
N SER A 75 -3.82 -5.89 3.83
CA SER A 75 -2.90 -5.30 4.79
C SER A 75 -1.65 -4.76 4.09
N TYR A 76 -0.98 -3.81 4.73
CA TYR A 76 0.28 -3.26 4.24
C TYR A 76 1.42 -3.53 5.23
N LEU A 77 2.63 -3.63 4.73
CA LEU A 77 3.86 -3.60 5.52
C LEU A 77 4.45 -2.18 5.45
N PRO A 78 4.86 -1.60 6.59
CA PRO A 78 5.44 -0.25 6.63
C PRO A 78 6.61 -0.09 5.65
N GLY A 79 6.60 0.99 4.88
CA GLY A 79 7.64 1.33 3.91
C GLY A 79 7.57 0.59 2.56
N GLU A 80 6.73 -0.44 2.42
CA GLU A 80 6.55 -1.14 1.15
C GLU A 80 5.68 -0.34 0.18
N THR A 81 5.87 -0.59 -1.12
CA THR A 81 5.12 0.10 -2.18
C THR A 81 4.11 -0.85 -2.81
N TYR A 82 2.91 -0.35 -2.97
CA TYR A 82 1.73 -1.05 -3.50
C TYR A 82 1.19 -0.34 -4.73
N SER A 83 0.52 -1.10 -5.61
CA SER A 83 -0.34 -0.53 -6.64
C SER A 83 -1.75 -0.38 -6.11
N VAL A 84 -2.33 0.81 -6.24
CA VAL A 84 -3.72 1.10 -5.91
C VAL A 84 -4.47 1.37 -7.21
N LYS A 85 -5.47 0.53 -7.51
CA LYS A 85 -6.28 0.64 -8.72
C LYS A 85 -7.72 1.00 -8.37
N VAL A 86 -8.24 2.03 -9.02
CA VAL A 86 -9.67 2.37 -8.98
C VAL A 86 -10.29 1.93 -10.30
N ARG A 87 -11.36 1.15 -10.23
CA ARG A 87 -12.11 0.70 -11.39
C ARG A 87 -13.53 1.23 -11.34
N VAL A 88 -13.95 1.91 -12.41
CA VAL A 88 -15.32 2.39 -12.62
C VAL A 88 -16.06 1.35 -13.47
N ASN A 89 -16.89 0.54 -12.82
CA ASN A 89 -17.61 -0.55 -13.51
C ASN A 89 -18.95 -0.06 -14.05
N SER A 90 -19.22 -0.30 -15.32
CA SER A 90 -20.53 -0.06 -15.92
C SER A 90 -21.49 -1.19 -15.53
N VAL A 91 -22.61 -0.84 -14.90
CA VAL A 91 -23.67 -1.79 -14.50
C VAL A 91 -25.03 -1.40 -15.11
N GLY A 92 -25.10 -0.28 -15.83
CA GLY A 92 -26.29 0.18 -16.53
C GLY A 92 -26.45 -0.44 -17.94
N ASN A 93 -27.53 -0.09 -18.61
CA ASN A 93 -27.85 -0.57 -19.95
C ASN A 93 -27.04 0.12 -21.05
N THR A 94 -26.42 1.25 -20.75
CA THR A 94 -25.59 2.05 -21.67
C THR A 94 -24.19 2.19 -21.07
N ALA A 95 -23.17 1.86 -21.84
CA ALA A 95 -21.79 2.06 -21.41
C ALA A 95 -21.42 3.56 -21.42
N PRO A 96 -20.68 4.03 -20.41
CA PRO A 96 -20.11 5.38 -20.44
C PRO A 96 -19.16 5.57 -21.62
N SER A 97 -19.12 6.77 -22.19
CA SER A 97 -18.16 7.13 -23.23
C SER A 97 -16.77 7.42 -22.67
N LYS A 98 -16.72 7.97 -21.44
CA LYS A 98 -15.50 8.27 -20.71
C LYS A 98 -15.73 8.11 -19.19
N HIS A 99 -14.62 8.09 -18.45
CA HIS A 99 -14.59 7.91 -17.00
C HIS A 99 -13.71 8.96 -16.35
N GLY A 100 -14.03 9.25 -15.09
CA GLY A 100 -13.22 10.07 -14.20
C GLY A 100 -13.21 9.50 -12.79
N PHE A 101 -12.23 9.90 -11.98
CA PHE A 101 -12.15 9.51 -10.57
C PHE A 101 -11.38 10.55 -9.75
N GLN A 102 -11.56 10.47 -8.45
CA GLN A 102 -10.72 11.13 -7.45
C GLN A 102 -10.57 10.22 -6.24
N MET A 103 -9.40 10.19 -5.63
CA MET A 103 -9.08 9.34 -4.48
C MET A 103 -8.19 10.07 -3.48
N VAL A 104 -8.32 9.73 -2.19
CA VAL A 104 -7.45 10.17 -1.09
C VAL A 104 -7.23 9.02 -0.11
N ALA A 105 -6.07 8.99 0.56
CA ALA A 105 -5.76 8.04 1.63
C ALA A 105 -5.65 8.77 2.97
N LEU A 106 -6.31 8.25 4.00
CA LEU A 106 -6.33 8.82 5.35
C LEU A 106 -6.07 7.72 6.39
N SER A 107 -5.35 8.05 7.46
CA SER A 107 -5.29 7.21 8.67
C SER A 107 -6.62 7.27 9.45
N GLU A 108 -6.77 6.44 10.47
CA GLU A 108 -7.94 6.43 11.37
C GLU A 108 -8.21 7.82 12.00
N GLY A 109 -7.15 8.57 12.34
CA GLY A 109 -7.23 9.94 12.83
C GLY A 109 -7.49 11.01 11.76
N LEU A 110 -7.85 10.62 10.54
CA LEU A 110 -8.05 11.47 9.36
C LEU A 110 -6.81 12.25 8.91
N THR A 111 -5.61 11.80 9.33
CA THR A 111 -4.34 12.36 8.87
C THR A 111 -4.09 11.93 7.42
N PRO A 112 -3.77 12.85 6.50
CA PRO A 112 -3.47 12.51 5.12
C PRO A 112 -2.22 11.65 4.99
N ILE A 113 -2.30 10.58 4.20
CA ILE A 113 -1.17 9.73 3.81
C ILE A 113 -0.88 9.99 2.33
N ASN A 114 -0.05 10.99 2.07
CA ASN A 114 0.19 11.57 0.74
C ASN A 114 1.31 10.87 -0.05
N ASN A 115 1.63 9.62 0.26
CA ASN A 115 2.80 8.90 -0.27
C ASN A 115 2.56 8.33 -1.68
N TRP A 116 1.96 9.13 -2.54
CA TRP A 116 1.65 8.77 -3.93
C TRP A 116 2.88 8.91 -4.82
N SER A 117 3.05 8.00 -5.76
CA SER A 117 4.11 8.03 -6.76
C SER A 117 3.67 7.37 -8.07
N ASN A 118 4.41 7.56 -9.14
CA ASN A 118 4.18 6.94 -10.43
C ASN A 118 2.70 6.97 -10.88
N PRO A 119 2.06 8.15 -10.94
CA PRO A 119 0.72 8.23 -11.48
C PRO A 119 0.73 7.72 -12.93
N GLY A 120 -0.18 6.82 -13.24
CA GLY A 120 -0.34 6.30 -14.60
C GLY A 120 -0.68 7.41 -15.60
N SER A 121 -0.58 7.10 -16.88
CA SER A 121 -0.94 8.05 -17.94
C SER A 121 -2.37 8.54 -17.76
N GLY A 122 -2.56 9.87 -17.84
CA GLY A 122 -3.87 10.51 -17.65
C GLY A 122 -4.31 10.68 -16.20
N ILE A 123 -3.39 10.48 -15.24
CA ILE A 123 -3.61 10.67 -13.81
C ILE A 123 -2.68 11.79 -13.30
N GLN A 124 -3.19 12.59 -12.38
CA GLN A 124 -2.43 13.64 -11.69
C GLN A 124 -2.64 13.59 -10.19
N THR A 125 -1.79 14.29 -9.46
CA THR A 125 -1.91 14.52 -8.02
C THR A 125 -2.03 16.01 -7.75
N THR A 126 -2.98 16.38 -6.88
CA THR A 126 -3.22 17.79 -6.50
C THR A 126 -3.31 17.90 -4.99
N THR A 127 -2.45 18.72 -4.40
CA THR A 127 -2.48 18.99 -2.95
C THR A 127 -3.29 20.22 -2.67
N LEU A 128 -4.31 20.11 -1.81
CA LEU A 128 -5.17 21.20 -1.40
C LEU A 128 -4.71 21.83 -0.08
N SER A 129 -5.30 22.97 0.27
CA SER A 129 -4.99 23.73 1.50
C SER A 129 -5.29 22.97 2.80
N ASN A 130 -6.11 21.93 2.75
CA ASN A 130 -6.37 21.02 3.87
C ASN A 130 -5.24 20.00 4.12
N GLY A 131 -4.14 20.07 3.36
CA GLY A 131 -2.98 19.18 3.46
C GLY A 131 -3.16 17.83 2.78
N ARG A 132 -4.32 17.56 2.16
CA ARG A 132 -4.58 16.29 1.45
C ARG A 132 -4.08 16.37 0.02
N THR A 133 -3.41 15.33 -0.43
CA THR A 133 -3.06 15.12 -1.84
C THR A 133 -4.05 14.16 -2.45
N TYR A 134 -4.82 14.66 -3.40
CA TYR A 134 -5.80 13.90 -4.17
C TYR A 134 -5.14 13.33 -5.42
N VAL A 135 -5.44 12.08 -5.72
CA VAL A 135 -5.13 11.43 -6.99
C VAL A 135 -6.39 11.50 -7.84
N GLU A 136 -6.30 12.03 -9.05
CA GLU A 136 -7.45 12.22 -9.90
C GLU A 136 -7.09 12.11 -11.39
N HIS A 137 -8.08 11.93 -12.25
CA HIS A 137 -7.86 11.98 -13.69
C HIS A 137 -7.37 13.37 -14.13
N LEU A 138 -6.43 13.40 -15.08
CA LEU A 138 -5.95 14.64 -15.70
C LEU A 138 -6.96 15.14 -16.74
N THR A 139 -7.57 14.21 -17.46
CA THR A 139 -8.65 14.45 -18.44
C THR A 139 -9.59 13.25 -18.43
N PRO A 140 -10.87 13.41 -18.87
CA PRO A 140 -11.78 12.28 -18.96
C PRO A 140 -11.21 11.14 -19.81
N SER A 141 -11.13 9.94 -19.24
CA SER A 141 -10.45 8.77 -19.80
C SER A 141 -11.41 7.80 -20.49
N VAL A 142 -10.98 7.21 -21.60
CA VAL A 142 -11.67 6.07 -22.21
C VAL A 142 -11.43 4.78 -21.40
N SER A 143 -10.31 4.70 -20.67
CA SER A 143 -10.08 3.62 -19.71
C SER A 143 -10.99 3.80 -18.48
N ASN A 144 -11.54 2.72 -18.00
CA ASN A 144 -12.31 2.66 -16.76
C ASN A 144 -11.45 2.29 -15.54
N THR A 145 -10.14 2.17 -15.72
CA THR A 145 -9.19 1.76 -14.67
C THR A 145 -8.10 2.80 -14.54
N PHE A 146 -7.83 3.19 -13.31
CA PHE A 146 -6.83 4.20 -12.92
C PHE A 146 -5.90 3.58 -11.89
N GLU A 147 -4.60 3.67 -12.11
CA GLU A 147 -3.58 3.02 -11.31
C GLU A 147 -2.52 4.02 -10.85
N VAL A 148 -2.16 3.95 -9.57
CA VAL A 148 -1.12 4.77 -8.94
C VAL A 148 -0.33 3.94 -7.95
N SER A 149 0.97 4.20 -7.81
CA SER A 149 1.77 3.61 -6.74
C SER A 149 1.57 4.40 -5.44
N TRP A 150 1.51 3.67 -4.33
CA TRP A 150 1.42 4.23 -2.99
C TRP A 150 2.41 3.52 -2.07
N THR A 151 3.22 4.31 -1.35
CA THR A 151 4.18 3.76 -0.38
C THR A 151 3.56 3.81 1.02
N ALA A 152 3.57 2.69 1.69
CA ALA A 152 3.01 2.56 3.04
C ALA A 152 3.76 3.49 4.03
N PRO A 153 3.05 4.07 5.01
CA PRO A 153 3.65 4.93 6.03
C PRO A 153 4.54 4.12 7.00
N ALA A 154 5.14 4.83 7.96
CA ALA A 154 5.94 4.20 9.00
C ALA A 154 5.11 3.30 9.92
N GLU A 155 5.78 2.35 10.58
CA GLU A 155 5.20 1.49 11.60
C GLU A 155 4.50 2.29 12.71
N GLY A 156 3.36 1.78 13.16
CA GLY A 156 2.52 2.40 14.19
C GLY A 156 1.56 3.47 13.64
N THR A 157 1.41 3.60 12.32
CA THR A 157 0.42 4.51 11.71
C THR A 157 -1.01 3.95 11.84
N GLY A 158 -1.18 2.63 11.90
CA GLY A 158 -2.46 1.94 12.00
C GLY A 158 -3.22 1.82 10.68
N ASP A 159 -4.51 1.60 10.75
CA ASP A 159 -5.35 1.37 9.58
C ASP A 159 -5.41 2.58 8.64
N ILE A 160 -5.37 2.32 7.35
CA ILE A 160 -5.48 3.33 6.30
C ILE A 160 -6.74 3.08 5.49
N THR A 161 -7.52 4.14 5.28
CA THR A 161 -8.70 4.07 4.42
C THR A 161 -8.49 4.91 3.16
N PHE A 162 -8.61 4.26 2.01
CA PHE A 162 -8.71 4.90 0.71
C PHE A 162 -10.18 5.24 0.45
N TYR A 163 -10.46 6.51 0.20
CA TYR A 163 -11.79 6.99 -0.19
C TYR A 163 -11.74 7.38 -1.66
N SER A 164 -12.65 6.88 -2.46
CA SER A 164 -12.72 7.21 -3.88
C SER A 164 -14.14 7.48 -4.35
N CYS A 165 -14.25 8.44 -5.24
CA CYS A 165 -15.43 8.69 -6.03
C CYS A 165 -15.06 8.68 -7.52
N GLY A 166 -15.94 8.17 -8.37
CA GLY A 166 -15.72 8.14 -9.79
C GLY A 166 -17.04 8.23 -10.57
N ASN A 167 -16.93 8.55 -11.84
CA ASN A 167 -18.08 8.75 -12.72
C ASN A 167 -17.88 8.09 -14.09
N GLY A 168 -19.00 7.75 -14.69
CA GLY A 168 -19.12 7.41 -16.10
C GLY A 168 -19.99 8.45 -16.80
N VAL A 169 -19.44 9.05 -17.86
CA VAL A 169 -20.07 10.19 -18.57
C VAL A 169 -20.52 9.80 -19.96
N ASN A 170 -21.58 10.47 -20.46
CA ASN A 170 -22.13 10.26 -21.79
C ASN A 170 -21.39 11.04 -22.91
N GLY A 171 -20.52 12.00 -22.51
CA GLY A 171 -19.67 12.76 -23.41
C GLY A 171 -20.35 13.96 -24.06
N ASN A 172 -21.48 14.44 -23.52
CA ASN A 172 -22.18 15.64 -24.00
C ASN A 172 -21.58 16.96 -23.50
N ASP A 173 -20.45 16.90 -22.74
CA ASP A 173 -19.78 18.04 -22.12
C ASP A 173 -20.59 18.74 -21.00
N ASP A 174 -21.61 18.07 -20.47
CA ASP A 174 -22.49 18.47 -19.38
C ASP A 174 -22.52 17.34 -18.35
N ASP A 175 -23.00 17.61 -17.14
CA ASP A 175 -23.18 16.59 -16.08
C ASP A 175 -24.52 15.83 -16.18
N SER A 176 -25.41 16.28 -17.07
CA SER A 176 -26.71 15.66 -17.32
C SER A 176 -26.58 14.32 -18.04
N GLY A 177 -27.28 13.30 -17.55
CA GLY A 177 -27.26 11.97 -18.16
C GLY A 177 -26.02 11.14 -17.77
N ASP A 178 -25.22 11.58 -16.82
CA ASP A 178 -24.08 10.89 -16.24
C ASP A 178 -24.45 10.10 -15.00
N SER A 179 -23.55 9.26 -14.55
CA SER A 179 -23.67 8.51 -13.30
C SER A 179 -22.35 8.50 -12.53
N ALA A 180 -22.43 8.59 -11.22
CA ALA A 180 -21.27 8.48 -10.34
C ALA A 180 -21.55 7.56 -9.15
N ALA A 181 -20.49 6.99 -8.62
CA ALA A 181 -20.50 6.19 -7.41
C ALA A 181 -19.32 6.55 -6.51
N LYS A 182 -19.39 6.16 -5.24
CA LYS A 182 -18.29 6.26 -4.29
C LYS A 182 -18.07 4.92 -3.60
N THR A 183 -16.84 4.70 -3.17
CA THR A 183 -16.44 3.51 -2.39
C THR A 183 -15.32 3.87 -1.43
N GLN A 184 -15.03 2.97 -0.51
CA GLN A 184 -13.87 3.04 0.35
C GLN A 184 -13.28 1.65 0.56
N LEU A 185 -11.98 1.59 0.79
CA LEU A 185 -11.23 0.39 1.14
C LEU A 185 -10.35 0.71 2.35
N THR A 186 -10.52 -0.03 3.44
CA THR A 186 -9.63 0.04 4.59
C THR A 186 -8.65 -1.13 4.53
N ILE A 187 -7.37 -0.82 4.65
CA ILE A 187 -6.29 -1.78 4.78
C ILE A 187 -5.70 -1.68 6.18
N THR A 188 -5.33 -2.81 6.77
CA THR A 188 -4.76 -2.86 8.12
C THR A 188 -3.24 -2.79 8.06
N GLU A 189 -2.64 -2.19 9.11
CA GLU A 189 -1.21 -2.31 9.28
C GLU A 189 -0.86 -3.75 9.63
N GLY A 190 -0.13 -4.41 8.74
CA GLY A 190 0.47 -5.70 9.02
C GLY A 190 1.63 -5.50 9.99
N SER A 191 1.64 -6.26 11.07
CA SER A 191 2.87 -6.39 11.85
C SER A 191 3.91 -6.97 10.89
N GLY A 192 4.86 -6.15 10.50
CA GLY A 192 6.10 -6.64 9.96
C GLY A 192 6.75 -7.46 11.06
N SER A 193 6.34 -8.74 11.21
CA SER A 193 7.36 -9.69 11.58
C SER A 193 8.45 -9.40 10.57
N VAL A 194 9.63 -9.05 11.04
CA VAL A 194 10.86 -9.24 10.28
C VAL A 194 10.92 -10.75 10.02
N SER A 195 10.10 -11.25 9.10
CA SER A 195 10.51 -12.34 8.26
C SER A 195 11.77 -11.77 7.64
N ALA A 196 12.92 -12.21 8.15
CA ALA A 196 14.12 -12.13 7.38
C ALA A 196 13.64 -12.54 5.98
N LYS A 197 13.59 -11.56 5.06
CA LYS A 197 13.35 -11.79 3.63
C LYS A 197 14.05 -13.09 3.38
N ASP A 198 13.34 -14.12 2.93
CA ASP A 198 14.00 -15.29 2.39
C ASP A 198 14.92 -14.76 1.32
N VAL A 199 16.14 -14.42 1.73
CA VAL A 199 17.24 -14.20 0.81
C VAL A 199 17.42 -15.58 0.24
N PRO A 200 17.11 -15.81 -1.04
CA PRO A 200 17.39 -17.08 -1.65
C PRO A 200 18.88 -17.34 -1.40
N ASP A 201 19.20 -18.41 -0.68
CA ASP A 201 20.56 -18.85 -0.39
C ASP A 201 21.32 -18.25 0.82
N GLU A 202 20.68 -17.70 1.85
CA GLU A 202 21.39 -17.65 3.13
C GLU A 202 21.48 -19.08 3.71
N PRO A 203 22.68 -19.64 3.85
CA PRO A 203 22.83 -20.97 4.39
C PRO A 203 22.28 -21.01 5.81
N SER A 204 21.33 -21.88 6.05
CA SER A 204 20.78 -22.14 7.37
C SER A 204 21.29 -23.51 7.87
N PHE A 205 21.33 -23.73 9.15
CA PHE A 205 21.61 -25.03 9.74
C PHE A 205 20.40 -25.54 10.53
N ASP A 206 20.20 -26.84 10.62
CA ASP A 206 19.12 -27.39 11.43
C ASP A 206 19.58 -27.74 12.83
N LEU A 207 18.66 -27.58 13.80
CA LEU A 207 18.92 -27.75 15.22
C LEU A 207 17.84 -28.65 15.84
N PHE A 208 18.24 -29.76 16.46
CA PHE A 208 17.30 -30.71 17.06
C PHE A 208 17.95 -31.56 18.15
N PRO A 209 17.17 -32.16 19.09
CA PRO A 209 15.76 -31.81 19.30
C PRO A 209 15.62 -30.38 19.88
N VAL A 210 14.51 -29.74 19.64
CA VAL A 210 14.13 -28.50 20.29
C VAL A 210 12.68 -28.68 20.76
N PRO A 211 12.43 -28.71 22.06
CA PRO A 211 13.36 -28.58 23.22
C PRO A 211 14.38 -29.71 23.37
N ALA A 212 15.53 -29.42 24.03
CA ALA A 212 16.62 -30.34 24.23
C ALA A 212 16.89 -30.57 25.74
N THR A 213 17.40 -31.77 26.11
CA THR A 213 17.72 -32.12 27.50
C THR A 213 19.23 -32.22 27.75
N GLU A 214 19.92 -33.17 27.17
CA GLU A 214 21.35 -33.41 27.39
C GLU A 214 22.22 -33.10 26.18
N MET A 215 21.69 -33.37 25.00
CA MET A 215 22.39 -33.21 23.73
C MET A 215 21.56 -32.40 22.75
N ILE A 216 22.22 -31.59 21.95
CA ILE A 216 21.63 -30.92 20.81
C ILE A 216 22.50 -31.17 19.58
N TYR A 217 21.89 -31.39 18.44
CA TYR A 217 22.54 -31.71 17.17
C TYR A 217 22.33 -30.59 16.17
N LEU A 218 23.40 -30.27 15.45
CA LEU A 218 23.42 -29.31 14.38
C LEU A 218 23.66 -30.05 13.05
N ASP A 219 22.78 -29.96 12.12
CA ASP A 219 23.02 -30.35 10.72
C ASP A 219 23.51 -29.12 9.96
N LEU A 220 24.78 -29.11 9.61
CA LEU A 220 25.46 -27.99 8.97
C LEU A 220 25.57 -28.26 7.47
N PRO A 221 25.08 -27.33 6.60
CA PRO A 221 25.21 -27.51 5.16
C PRO A 221 26.66 -27.35 4.70
N ALA A 222 26.99 -27.82 3.50
CA ALA A 222 28.32 -27.74 2.89
C ALA A 222 28.91 -26.32 2.87
N SER A 223 28.06 -25.30 2.76
CA SER A 223 28.44 -23.88 2.80
C SER A 223 28.96 -23.39 4.16
N LEU A 224 28.83 -24.19 5.24
CA LEU A 224 29.36 -23.96 6.57
C LEU A 224 30.46 -24.97 6.95
N SER A 225 31.03 -25.69 5.99
CA SER A 225 32.17 -26.60 6.23
C SER A 225 33.46 -25.83 6.50
N GLY A 226 34.44 -26.53 7.05
CA GLY A 226 35.77 -25.97 7.42
C GLY A 226 35.90 -25.58 8.87
N ASN A 227 36.69 -24.51 9.13
CA ASN A 227 36.91 -24.03 10.49
C ASN A 227 35.70 -23.25 11.02
N VAL A 228 35.01 -23.81 11.98
CA VAL A 228 33.77 -23.24 12.53
C VAL A 228 33.90 -23.06 14.02
N GLN A 229 33.51 -21.92 14.56
CA GLN A 229 33.35 -21.69 15.99
C GLN A 229 31.89 -21.83 16.37
N ILE A 230 31.56 -22.75 17.25
CA ILE A 230 30.22 -22.94 17.81
C ILE A 230 30.20 -22.42 19.24
N SER A 231 29.24 -21.53 19.53
CA SER A 231 29.09 -20.91 20.85
C SER A 231 27.65 -21.01 21.32
N ILE A 232 27.45 -21.29 22.61
CA ILE A 232 26.14 -21.17 23.28
C ILE A 232 26.10 -19.84 24.01
N LEU A 233 25.06 -19.06 23.78
CA LEU A 233 24.88 -17.73 24.35
C LEU A 233 23.65 -17.71 25.25
N ASP A 234 23.69 -16.91 26.29
CA ASP A 234 22.51 -16.56 27.09
C ASP A 234 21.67 -15.47 26.40
N LEU A 235 20.54 -15.10 27.01
CA LEU A 235 19.63 -14.07 26.50
C LEU A 235 20.26 -12.67 26.38
N SER A 236 21.36 -12.41 27.09
CA SER A 236 22.10 -11.16 26.98
C SER A 236 23.14 -11.18 25.85
N GLY A 237 23.27 -12.30 25.13
CA GLY A 237 24.27 -12.50 24.08
C GLY A 237 25.66 -12.86 24.58
N ARG A 238 25.82 -13.12 25.90
CA ARG A 238 27.10 -13.53 26.48
C ARG A 238 27.34 -15.02 26.19
N ALA A 239 28.54 -15.37 25.74
CA ALA A 239 28.94 -16.76 25.53
C ALA A 239 29.10 -17.50 26.85
N ILE A 240 28.35 -18.59 27.01
CA ILE A 240 28.46 -19.53 28.13
C ILE A 240 29.53 -20.58 27.80
N THR A 241 29.49 -21.11 26.57
CA THR A 241 30.49 -22.04 26.05
C THR A 241 30.88 -21.63 24.64
N SER A 242 32.10 -21.96 24.24
CA SER A 242 32.57 -21.72 22.87
C SER A 242 33.66 -22.75 22.53
N ALA A 243 33.55 -23.42 21.40
CA ALA A 243 34.53 -24.37 20.89
C ALA A 243 34.72 -24.23 19.39
N LYS A 244 35.92 -24.61 18.94
CA LYS A 244 36.25 -24.64 17.50
C LYS A 244 36.17 -26.07 17.00
N TYR A 245 35.60 -26.22 15.85
CA TYR A 245 35.40 -27.48 15.13
C TYR A 245 35.96 -27.38 13.72
N VAL A 246 36.35 -28.49 13.16
CA VAL A 246 36.60 -28.61 11.73
C VAL A 246 35.47 -29.48 11.19
N ILE A 247 34.52 -28.87 10.54
CA ILE A 247 33.30 -29.52 10.06
C ILE A 247 33.50 -29.97 8.61
N GLN A 248 33.16 -31.22 8.33
CA GLN A 248 33.09 -31.74 6.96
C GLN A 248 31.73 -31.46 6.31
N GLU A 249 31.64 -31.60 5.01
CA GLU A 249 30.39 -31.37 4.30
C GLU A 249 29.30 -32.31 4.80
N ASN A 250 28.12 -31.72 5.13
CA ASN A 250 26.93 -32.44 5.62
C ASN A 250 27.17 -33.22 6.92
N GLU A 251 28.13 -32.80 7.73
CA GLU A 251 28.42 -33.41 9.01
C GLU A 251 27.47 -32.93 10.11
N ARG A 252 26.95 -33.90 10.89
CA ARG A 252 26.15 -33.63 12.10
C ARG A 252 27.07 -33.40 13.27
N GLN A 253 27.00 -32.19 13.84
CA GLN A 253 27.76 -31.87 15.06
C GLN A 253 26.90 -32.04 16.30
N ALA A 254 27.36 -32.85 17.28
CA ALA A 254 26.72 -33.06 18.56
C ALA A 254 27.30 -32.10 19.60
N ILE A 255 26.47 -31.40 20.36
CA ILE A 255 26.86 -30.51 21.44
C ILE A 255 26.21 -30.99 22.74
N ASN A 256 27.03 -31.24 23.76
CA ASN A 256 26.54 -31.57 25.10
C ASN A 256 26.11 -30.31 25.84
N ILE A 257 24.86 -30.29 26.29
CA ILE A 257 24.23 -29.17 27.00
C ILE A 257 23.75 -29.57 28.40
N SER A 258 24.16 -30.76 28.92
CA SER A 258 23.71 -31.27 30.21
C SER A 258 24.06 -30.36 31.39
N ALA A 259 25.16 -29.61 31.31
CA ALA A 259 25.58 -28.65 32.32
C ALA A 259 24.85 -27.30 32.28
N LEU A 260 24.01 -27.04 31.28
CA LEU A 260 23.24 -25.79 31.21
C LEU A 260 22.02 -25.84 32.14
N PRO A 261 21.71 -24.76 32.87
CA PRO A 261 20.42 -24.61 33.55
C PRO A 261 19.24 -24.69 32.58
N LEU A 262 18.05 -24.98 33.10
CA LEU A 262 16.81 -24.89 32.31
C LEU A 262 16.61 -23.45 31.82
N GLY A 263 16.25 -23.27 30.54
CA GLY A 263 16.07 -21.93 30.02
C GLY A 263 16.18 -21.83 28.50
N LEU A 264 16.15 -20.59 28.04
CA LEU A 264 16.24 -20.22 26.62
C LEU A 264 17.68 -19.80 26.29
N TYR A 265 18.21 -20.31 25.21
CA TYR A 265 19.57 -20.08 24.74
C TYR A 265 19.64 -19.86 23.26
N PHE A 266 20.75 -19.30 22.81
CA PHE A 266 21.10 -19.23 21.38
C PHE A 266 22.32 -20.06 21.11
N ILE A 267 22.34 -20.80 20.02
CA ILE A 267 23.54 -21.41 19.47
C ILE A 267 24.00 -20.57 18.29
N ARG A 268 25.28 -20.16 18.31
CA ARG A 268 25.90 -19.37 17.23
C ARG A 268 26.94 -20.22 16.54
N VAL A 269 26.84 -20.27 15.20
CA VAL A 269 27.80 -20.91 14.30
C VAL A 269 28.51 -19.79 13.54
N GLN A 270 29.82 -19.69 13.72
CA GLN A 270 30.63 -18.62 13.12
C GLN A 270 31.75 -19.20 12.29
N THR A 271 31.86 -18.80 11.03
CA THR A 271 32.97 -19.00 10.11
C THR A 271 33.73 -17.68 9.94
N PRO A 272 34.89 -17.65 9.25
CA PRO A 272 35.57 -16.38 8.94
C PRO A 272 34.74 -15.39 8.16
N GLU A 273 33.76 -15.88 7.38
CA GLU A 273 32.97 -15.07 6.45
C GLU A 273 31.58 -14.67 6.98
N ARG A 274 31.04 -15.45 7.93
CA ARG A 274 29.65 -15.24 8.39
C ARG A 274 29.38 -15.76 9.78
N SER A 275 28.26 -15.31 10.37
CA SER A 275 27.78 -15.75 11.68
C SER A 275 26.28 -15.99 11.64
N LEU A 276 25.86 -17.20 12.01
CA LEU A 276 24.45 -17.61 12.06
C LEU A 276 24.07 -17.97 13.49
N SER A 277 22.82 -17.74 13.88
CA SER A 277 22.34 -18.09 15.22
C SER A 277 20.94 -18.69 15.15
N LYS A 278 20.70 -19.72 15.97
CA LYS A 278 19.35 -20.28 16.20
C LYS A 278 19.08 -20.41 17.70
N GLN A 279 17.82 -20.28 18.05
CA GLN A 279 17.34 -20.38 19.43
C GLN A 279 16.99 -21.81 19.77
N PHE A 280 17.21 -22.21 21.02
CA PHE A 280 16.72 -23.48 21.57
C PHE A 280 16.31 -23.35 23.03
N VAL A 281 15.45 -24.27 23.48
CA VAL A 281 14.99 -24.38 24.86
C VAL A 281 15.65 -25.59 25.49
N LYS A 282 16.30 -25.40 26.66
CA LYS A 282 16.83 -26.47 27.53
C LYS A 282 15.76 -26.83 28.55
N HIS A 283 15.34 -28.09 28.52
CA HIS A 283 14.45 -28.73 29.49
C HIS A 283 15.21 -29.60 30.49
#